data_b4c51f861df06e286fcec9395f3d331c
#
_entry.id   b4c51f861df06e286fcec9395f3d331c
#
_cell.length_a   1.000
_cell.length_b   1.000
_cell.length_c   1.000
_cell.angle_alpha   90.00
_cell.angle_beta   90.00
_cell.angle_gamma   90.00
#
_symmetry.space_group_name_H-M   'P 1'
#
loop_
_entity.id
_entity.type
_entity.pdbx_description
1 polymer ?
#
loop_
_entity_poly.entity_id
_entity_poly.type
_entity_poly.pdbx_seq_one_letter_code
_entity_poly.pdbx_strand_id
1 'polypeptide(L)'
;MCIRDRAEAYQRQGYYVALYLPYEAAPYFQRDFITHTPKHHIYAAYYVFDAPVNAVEEEERTEKAVGRFHFVTPPETIKQHIRKIQDEITAGWTYQVNYTTRLKSFDAMSISALYQRFTQTANGDYTVLIDTKEIKVASISPELFFQLGDFETNPRTLVSKPMKGTMPRGITVKDDQANEQTLRTSQKDRAENVMIVDLLRNDIARVAKKGTVQVKHPFAIERYQTVFQMTTMVTGEISDDTTYQDLLRALFPCGSITGAPKINTMRIIHELEATPRHIYCGSVGLLHPNGRAIFNVPIRTIERINEVFYYGVGAGITIDSDPDKEYEEFCAKTKILEV
;
A
#
# COMPACT_ATOMS: atom_id res chain seq x y z
N MET A 1 -10.71 25.47 6.97
CA MET A 1 -10.77 24.18 7.69
C MET A 1 -10.50 23.06 6.67
N CYS A 2 -9.41 22.36 6.82
CA CYS A 2 -9.00 21.29 5.88
C CYS A 2 -9.89 20.04 6.06
N ILE A 3 -10.06 19.21 5.02
CA ILE A 3 -10.78 17.92 5.10
C ILE A 3 -10.28 17.07 6.29
N ARG A 4 -8.98 17.11 6.55
CA ARG A 4 -8.31 16.39 7.65
C ARG A 4 -8.75 16.86 9.03
N ASP A 5 -8.81 18.17 9.23
CA ASP A 5 -9.22 18.76 10.53
C ASP A 5 -10.66 18.38 10.85
N ARG A 6 -11.52 18.27 9.81
CA ARG A 6 -12.90 17.80 9.95
C ARG A 6 -12.97 16.32 10.30
N ALA A 7 -12.18 15.47 9.66
CA ALA A 7 -12.16 14.04 9.95
C ALA A 7 -11.78 13.78 11.42
N GLU A 8 -10.72 14.45 11.91
CA GLU A 8 -10.30 14.36 13.30
C GLU A 8 -11.33 14.95 14.28
N ALA A 9 -12.00 16.03 13.90
CA ALA A 9 -13.08 16.61 14.69
C ALA A 9 -14.28 15.66 14.83
N TYR A 10 -14.68 14.96 13.78
CA TYR A 10 -15.73 13.94 13.85
C TYR A 10 -15.32 12.75 14.72
N GLN A 11 -14.07 12.28 14.61
CA GLN A 11 -13.57 11.22 15.50
C GLN A 11 -13.69 11.62 16.97
N ARG A 12 -13.27 12.86 17.32
CA ARG A 12 -13.37 13.39 18.70
C ARG A 12 -14.82 13.54 19.19
N GLN A 13 -15.77 13.66 18.26
CA GLN A 13 -17.21 13.67 18.55
C GLN A 13 -17.81 12.27 18.73
N GLY A 14 -17.02 11.22 18.60
CA GLY A 14 -17.46 9.85 18.80
C GLY A 14 -17.86 9.10 17.54
N TYR A 15 -17.58 9.63 16.34
CA TYR A 15 -17.89 9.00 15.06
C TYR A 15 -16.74 8.11 14.57
N TYR A 16 -17.08 7.09 13.78
CA TYR A 16 -16.16 6.42 12.90
C TYR A 16 -15.94 7.25 11.65
N VAL A 17 -14.68 7.37 11.19
CA VAL A 17 -14.39 8.15 9.99
C VAL A 17 -13.49 7.33 9.06
N ALA A 18 -14.01 6.96 7.89
CA ALA A 18 -13.22 6.36 6.83
C ALA A 18 -12.57 7.46 5.96
N LEU A 19 -11.28 7.31 5.64
CA LEU A 19 -10.53 8.23 4.79
C LEU A 19 -10.05 7.53 3.52
N TYR A 20 -10.16 8.23 2.41
CA TYR A 20 -9.58 7.87 1.12
C TYR A 20 -8.52 8.92 0.76
N LEU A 21 -7.28 8.49 0.57
CA LEU A 21 -6.12 9.34 0.25
C LEU A 21 -5.39 8.74 -0.94
N PRO A 22 -5.59 9.22 -2.18
CA PRO A 22 -4.83 8.75 -3.33
C PRO A 22 -3.36 9.19 -3.23
N TYR A 23 -2.47 8.51 -3.92
CA TYR A 23 -1.04 8.82 -3.97
C TYR A 23 -0.78 10.30 -4.32
N GLU A 24 -1.61 10.86 -5.19
CA GLU A 24 -1.55 12.23 -5.65
C GLU A 24 -1.91 13.28 -4.57
N ALA A 25 -2.32 12.83 -3.37
CA ALA A 25 -2.45 13.72 -2.23
C ALA A 25 -1.09 14.15 -1.63
N ALA A 26 0.01 13.49 -2.00
CA ALA A 26 1.33 13.70 -1.42
C ALA A 26 1.80 15.18 -1.43
N PRO A 27 1.65 15.97 -2.50
CA PRO A 27 2.06 17.37 -2.53
C PRO A 27 1.35 18.28 -1.51
N TYR A 28 0.15 17.87 -1.04
CA TYR A 28 -0.57 18.61 0.02
C TYR A 28 0.02 18.40 1.42
N PHE A 29 0.81 17.34 1.60
CA PHE A 29 1.54 17.08 2.84
C PHE A 29 2.97 17.62 2.78
N GLN A 30 3.62 17.50 1.61
CA GLN A 30 4.97 18.03 1.38
C GLN A 30 5.08 18.61 -0.02
N ARG A 31 5.35 19.92 -0.10
CA ARG A 31 5.31 20.68 -1.36
C ARG A 31 6.33 20.26 -2.40
N ASP A 32 7.43 19.66 -1.96
CA ASP A 32 8.50 19.18 -2.85
C ASP A 32 8.19 17.85 -3.54
N PHE A 33 7.09 17.20 -3.15
CA PHE A 33 6.64 15.99 -3.82
C PHE A 33 5.94 16.31 -5.12
N ILE A 34 6.29 15.56 -6.17
CA ILE A 34 5.72 15.73 -7.51
C ILE A 34 4.88 14.49 -7.82
N THR A 35 3.66 14.70 -8.31
CA THR A 35 2.73 13.65 -8.73
C THR A 35 1.93 14.09 -9.95
N HIS A 36 1.33 13.14 -10.65
CA HIS A 36 0.35 13.44 -11.68
C HIS A 36 -0.96 13.99 -11.08
N THR A 37 -1.81 14.56 -11.92
CA THR A 37 -3.18 14.93 -11.54
C THR A 37 -4.08 13.69 -11.60
N PRO A 38 -4.81 13.35 -10.53
CA PRO A 38 -5.74 12.22 -10.56
C PRO A 38 -6.89 12.47 -11.53
N LYS A 39 -7.31 11.43 -12.29
CA LYS A 39 -8.34 11.56 -13.34
C LYS A 39 -9.70 12.00 -12.81
N HIS A 40 -10.05 11.64 -11.60
CA HIS A 40 -11.30 12.04 -10.93
C HIS A 40 -11.18 13.35 -10.15
N HIS A 41 -10.01 13.99 -10.13
CA HIS A 41 -9.71 15.24 -9.40
C HIS A 41 -10.02 15.20 -7.89
N ILE A 42 -10.13 14.00 -7.29
CA ILE A 42 -10.32 13.80 -5.86
C ILE A 42 -8.94 13.57 -5.22
N TYR A 43 -8.53 14.45 -4.34
CA TYR A 43 -7.25 14.35 -3.61
C TYR A 43 -7.41 13.86 -2.17
N ALA A 44 -8.64 13.88 -1.65
CA ALA A 44 -9.01 13.26 -0.39
C ALA A 44 -10.53 13.17 -0.29
N ALA A 45 -11.03 12.14 0.36
CA ALA A 45 -12.42 12.03 0.77
C ALA A 45 -12.50 11.44 2.18
N TYR A 46 -13.59 11.75 2.90
CA TYR A 46 -13.89 11.07 4.15
C TYR A 46 -15.39 10.77 4.25
N TYR A 47 -15.71 9.72 4.97
CA TYR A 47 -17.07 9.29 5.24
C TYR A 47 -17.23 9.11 6.74
N VAL A 48 -18.36 9.58 7.29
CA VAL A 48 -18.63 9.59 8.72
C VAL A 48 -19.77 8.63 9.04
N PHE A 49 -19.61 7.81 10.07
CA PHE A 49 -20.56 6.80 10.47
C PHE A 49 -20.77 6.84 11.98
N ASP A 50 -22.02 6.64 12.42
CA ASP A 50 -22.36 6.56 13.85
C ASP A 50 -21.83 5.27 14.48
N ALA A 51 -22.02 4.15 13.78
CA ALA A 51 -21.63 2.82 14.27
C ALA A 51 -21.39 1.86 13.09
N PRO A 52 -20.56 0.81 13.29
CA PRO A 52 -20.50 -0.28 12.34
C PRO A 52 -21.81 -1.07 12.33
N VAL A 53 -22.19 -1.54 11.15
CA VAL A 53 -23.31 -2.48 10.98
C VAL A 53 -22.78 -3.82 10.47
N ASN A 54 -23.49 -4.90 10.75
CA ASN A 54 -23.15 -6.20 10.16
C ASN A 54 -23.31 -6.09 8.64
N ALA A 55 -22.36 -6.66 7.91
CA ALA A 55 -22.46 -6.73 6.46
C ALA A 55 -23.75 -7.48 6.08
N VAL A 56 -24.57 -6.82 5.26
CA VAL A 56 -25.66 -7.52 4.58
C VAL A 56 -24.99 -8.30 3.45
N GLU A 57 -25.09 -9.63 3.48
CA GLU A 57 -24.68 -10.46 2.36
C GLU A 57 -25.65 -10.19 1.20
N GLU A 58 -25.31 -9.25 0.34
CA GLU A 58 -25.96 -9.16 -0.95
C GLU A 58 -25.42 -10.31 -1.81
N GLU A 59 -26.24 -11.36 -1.94
CA GLU A 59 -25.98 -12.49 -2.83
C GLU A 59 -26.15 -12.08 -4.31
N GLU A 60 -25.29 -11.23 -4.83
CA GLU A 60 -25.08 -11.16 -6.26
C GLU A 60 -23.98 -12.15 -6.67
N ARG A 61 -24.31 -13.42 -6.71
CA ARG A 61 -23.51 -14.44 -7.39
C ARG A 61 -23.60 -14.20 -8.90
N THR A 62 -22.82 -13.28 -9.40
CA THR A 62 -22.64 -13.16 -10.86
C THR A 62 -21.57 -14.16 -11.30
N GLU A 63 -21.98 -15.20 -12.03
CA GLU A 63 -21.10 -16.20 -12.67
C GLU A 63 -20.23 -15.61 -13.81
N LYS A 64 -20.24 -14.30 -14.01
CA LYS A 64 -19.46 -13.65 -15.06
C LYS A 64 -17.97 -13.68 -14.73
N ALA A 65 -17.16 -14.14 -15.68
CA ALA A 65 -15.71 -14.04 -15.57
C ALA A 65 -15.27 -12.58 -15.45
N VAL A 66 -14.21 -12.32 -14.67
CA VAL A 66 -13.58 -10.98 -14.63
C VAL A 66 -13.11 -10.63 -16.03
N GLY A 67 -13.44 -9.44 -16.51
CA GLY A 67 -12.99 -8.96 -17.80
C GLY A 67 -11.46 -8.92 -17.90
N ARG A 68 -10.98 -9.08 -19.12
CA ARG A 68 -9.54 -9.15 -19.36
C ARG A 68 -8.86 -7.82 -19.04
N PHE A 69 -7.86 -7.84 -18.19
CA PHE A 69 -6.99 -6.71 -17.88
C PHE A 69 -5.80 -6.66 -18.83
N HIS A 70 -5.47 -5.45 -19.33
CA HIS A 70 -4.35 -5.23 -20.25
C HIS A 70 -3.40 -4.19 -19.67
N PHE A 71 -2.10 -4.45 -19.74
CA PHE A 71 -1.07 -3.48 -19.39
C PHE A 71 -1.21 -2.18 -20.18
N VAL A 72 -1.13 -1.05 -19.49
CA VAL A 72 -1.13 0.29 -20.13
C VAL A 72 0.25 0.59 -20.73
N THR A 73 1.32 0.10 -20.08
CA THR A 73 2.71 0.29 -20.52
C THR A 73 3.19 -0.99 -21.22
N PRO A 74 3.75 -0.89 -22.44
CA PRO A 74 4.32 -2.03 -23.14
C PRO A 74 5.47 -2.69 -22.36
N PRO A 75 5.68 -4.02 -22.47
CA PRO A 75 6.74 -4.74 -21.77
C PRO A 75 8.14 -4.14 -21.97
N GLU A 76 8.50 -3.82 -23.21
CA GLU A 76 9.82 -3.26 -23.53
C GLU A 76 10.02 -1.86 -22.91
N THR A 77 8.95 -1.06 -22.81
CA THR A 77 9.01 0.24 -22.12
C THR A 77 9.23 0.04 -20.60
N ILE A 78 8.56 -0.95 -20.00
CA ILE A 78 8.79 -1.30 -18.58
C ILE A 78 10.26 -1.65 -18.36
N LYS A 79 10.84 -2.52 -19.17
CA LYS A 79 12.25 -2.91 -19.07
C LYS A 79 13.22 -1.74 -19.30
N GLN A 80 12.90 -0.84 -20.23
CA GLN A 80 13.67 0.40 -20.45
C GLN A 80 13.62 1.31 -19.23
N HIS A 81 12.46 1.46 -18.60
CA HIS A 81 12.31 2.25 -17.38
C HIS A 81 13.10 1.66 -16.22
N ILE A 82 13.14 0.33 -16.08
CA ILE A 82 13.97 -0.34 -15.06
C ILE A 82 15.45 0.00 -15.26
N ARG A 83 15.96 -0.05 -16.50
CA ARG A 83 17.35 0.34 -16.78
C ARG A 83 17.62 1.82 -16.46
N LYS A 84 16.70 2.72 -16.79
CA LYS A 84 16.81 4.15 -16.42
C LYS A 84 16.87 4.35 -14.91
N ILE A 85 16.08 3.58 -14.15
CA ILE A 85 16.14 3.61 -12.68
C ILE A 85 17.51 3.16 -12.18
N GLN A 86 18.10 2.13 -12.78
CA GLN A 86 19.45 1.69 -12.44
C GLN A 86 20.51 2.75 -12.75
N ASP A 87 20.34 3.51 -13.84
CA ASP A 87 21.20 4.66 -14.17
C ASP A 87 21.09 5.75 -13.09
N GLU A 88 19.87 6.09 -12.62
CA GLU A 88 19.63 7.04 -11.54
C GLU A 88 20.22 6.57 -10.19
N ILE A 89 20.16 5.25 -9.91
CA ILE A 89 20.80 4.65 -8.74
C ILE A 89 22.32 4.74 -8.85
N THR A 90 22.88 4.41 -10.01
CA THR A 90 24.33 4.50 -10.28
C THR A 90 24.83 5.92 -10.16
N ALA A 91 24.04 6.91 -10.57
CA ALA A 91 24.33 8.33 -10.42
C ALA A 91 24.18 8.84 -8.97
N GLY A 92 23.70 7.98 -8.03
CA GLY A 92 23.57 8.31 -6.62
C GLY A 92 22.33 9.12 -6.24
N TRP A 93 21.35 9.26 -7.15
CA TRP A 93 20.14 10.03 -6.89
C TRP A 93 19.13 9.29 -6.00
N THR A 94 19.16 7.97 -6.01
CA THR A 94 18.29 7.13 -5.21
C THR A 94 18.94 5.77 -4.93
N TYR A 95 18.46 5.04 -3.92
CA TYR A 95 18.92 3.68 -3.61
C TYR A 95 17.96 2.61 -4.15
N GLN A 96 16.68 2.96 -4.25
CA GLN A 96 15.61 2.10 -4.74
C GLN A 96 14.44 2.96 -5.22
N VAL A 97 13.75 2.48 -6.25
CA VAL A 97 12.49 3.05 -6.74
C VAL A 97 11.43 1.96 -6.78
N ASN A 98 10.31 2.16 -6.10
CA ASN A 98 9.13 1.32 -6.33
C ASN A 98 8.46 1.78 -7.63
N TYR A 99 8.88 1.19 -8.76
CA TYR A 99 8.35 1.48 -10.09
C TYR A 99 7.07 0.68 -10.33
N THR A 100 6.07 1.34 -10.92
CA THR A 100 4.75 0.74 -11.11
C THR A 100 4.18 1.00 -12.51
N THR A 101 3.23 0.16 -12.89
CA THR A 101 2.38 0.37 -14.07
C THR A 101 0.95 0.02 -13.75
N ARG A 102 0.05 0.28 -14.69
CA ARG A 102 -1.38 0.02 -14.58
C ARG A 102 -1.81 -1.03 -15.60
N LEU A 103 -2.77 -1.83 -15.18
CA LEU A 103 -3.62 -2.58 -16.09
C LEU A 103 -4.99 -1.92 -16.11
N LYS A 104 -5.69 -2.02 -17.23
CA LYS A 104 -7.07 -1.53 -17.40
C LYS A 104 -7.97 -2.61 -17.97
N SER A 105 -9.25 -2.56 -17.57
CA SER A 105 -10.34 -3.37 -18.11
C SER A 105 -11.61 -2.53 -18.28
N PHE A 106 -12.46 -2.91 -19.23
CA PHE A 106 -13.76 -2.28 -19.52
C PHE A 106 -14.88 -3.28 -19.20
N ASP A 107 -14.85 -3.88 -18.05
CA ASP A 107 -15.85 -4.85 -17.61
C ASP A 107 -17.16 -4.17 -17.18
N ALA A 108 -18.23 -4.92 -17.22
CA ALA A 108 -19.54 -4.53 -16.71
C ALA A 108 -19.83 -5.01 -15.28
N MET A 109 -18.88 -5.68 -14.62
CA MET A 109 -19.04 -6.18 -13.26
C MET A 109 -19.12 -5.03 -12.23
N SER A 110 -19.87 -5.21 -11.14
CA SER A 110 -19.85 -4.24 -10.03
C SER A 110 -18.55 -4.33 -9.23
N ILE A 111 -18.16 -3.24 -8.58
CA ILE A 111 -16.95 -3.23 -7.72
C ILE A 111 -17.16 -4.14 -6.49
N SER A 112 -18.39 -4.26 -6.00
CA SER A 112 -18.75 -5.13 -4.87
C SER A 112 -18.62 -6.60 -5.25
N ALA A 113 -19.06 -7.01 -6.46
CA ALA A 113 -18.87 -8.38 -6.95
C ALA A 113 -17.39 -8.74 -7.13
N LEU A 114 -16.57 -7.82 -7.63
CA LEU A 114 -15.12 -8.00 -7.70
C LEU A 114 -14.49 -8.16 -6.32
N TYR A 115 -14.89 -7.33 -5.35
CA TYR A 115 -14.41 -7.42 -3.98
C TYR A 115 -14.73 -8.78 -3.35
N GLN A 116 -15.98 -9.25 -3.44
CA GLN A 116 -16.40 -10.56 -2.92
C GLN A 116 -15.57 -11.69 -3.53
N ARG A 117 -15.34 -11.64 -4.83
CA ARG A 117 -14.56 -12.65 -5.54
C ARG A 117 -13.09 -12.68 -5.08
N PHE A 118 -12.46 -11.53 -4.96
CA PHE A 118 -11.07 -11.44 -4.52
C PHE A 118 -10.87 -11.82 -3.05
N THR A 119 -11.82 -11.51 -2.17
CA THR A 119 -11.73 -11.91 -0.75
C THR A 119 -11.80 -13.43 -0.55
N GLN A 120 -12.37 -14.18 -1.50
CA GLN A 120 -12.39 -15.64 -1.45
C GLN A 120 -11.02 -16.27 -1.78
N THR A 121 -10.18 -15.58 -2.54
CA THR A 121 -8.96 -16.15 -3.11
C THR A 121 -7.68 -15.46 -2.68
N ALA A 122 -7.78 -14.23 -2.19
CA ALA A 122 -6.63 -13.43 -1.81
C ALA A 122 -6.53 -13.25 -0.29
N ASN A 123 -5.30 -13.29 0.20
CA ASN A 123 -5.01 -12.98 1.60
C ASN A 123 -4.70 -11.49 1.73
N GLY A 124 -5.52 -10.78 2.47
CA GLY A 124 -5.28 -9.40 2.83
C GLY A 124 -5.91 -9.11 4.19
N ASP A 125 -5.09 -8.69 5.16
CA ASP A 125 -5.56 -8.37 6.51
C ASP A 125 -6.21 -6.98 6.57
N TYR A 126 -5.95 -6.13 5.56
CA TYR A 126 -6.39 -4.73 5.51
C TYR A 126 -7.27 -4.49 4.29
N THR A 127 -8.32 -5.31 4.15
CA THR A 127 -9.26 -5.26 3.03
C THR A 127 -10.26 -4.12 3.20
N VAL A 128 -10.61 -3.48 2.08
CA VAL A 128 -11.56 -2.36 2.05
C VAL A 128 -12.39 -2.41 0.78
N LEU A 129 -13.70 -2.28 0.94
CA LEU A 129 -14.62 -1.96 -0.15
C LEU A 129 -15.13 -0.52 0.04
N ILE A 130 -14.96 0.31 -0.96
CA ILE A 130 -15.65 1.61 -1.08
C ILE A 130 -16.50 1.55 -2.33
N ASP A 131 -17.81 1.61 -2.17
CA ASP A 131 -18.75 1.65 -3.29
C ASP A 131 -19.70 2.83 -3.09
N THR A 132 -19.29 3.99 -3.58
CA THR A 132 -20.07 5.22 -3.56
C THR A 132 -20.29 5.71 -4.99
N LYS A 133 -21.03 6.78 -5.16
CA LYS A 133 -21.25 7.40 -6.46
C LYS A 133 -19.93 7.87 -7.10
N GLU A 134 -19.04 8.45 -6.29
CA GLU A 134 -17.81 9.12 -6.72
C GLU A 134 -16.57 8.22 -6.67
N ILE A 135 -16.52 7.29 -5.71
CA ILE A 135 -15.34 6.46 -5.44
C ILE A 135 -15.77 4.99 -5.39
N LYS A 136 -15.13 4.18 -6.20
CA LYS A 136 -15.36 2.73 -6.28
C LYS A 136 -14.03 1.99 -6.19
N VAL A 137 -13.77 1.35 -5.06
CA VAL A 137 -12.50 0.69 -4.74
C VAL A 137 -12.74 -0.68 -4.12
N ALA A 138 -12.07 -1.70 -4.64
CA ALA A 138 -11.93 -3.03 -4.05
C ALA A 138 -10.44 -3.26 -3.73
N SER A 139 -10.08 -3.19 -2.46
CA SER A 139 -8.71 -3.37 -1.98
C SER A 139 -8.58 -4.61 -1.13
N ILE A 140 -7.68 -5.54 -1.51
CA ILE A 140 -7.35 -6.74 -0.75
C ILE A 140 -5.91 -6.62 -0.25
N SER A 141 -5.62 -5.48 0.37
CA SER A 141 -4.27 -5.18 0.80
C SER A 141 -3.80 -6.05 1.96
N PRO A 142 -2.61 -6.63 1.87
CA PRO A 142 -1.97 -7.31 3.00
C PRO A 142 -1.13 -6.38 3.87
N GLU A 143 -0.91 -5.12 3.45
CA GLU A 143 0.12 -4.26 4.04
C GLU A 143 -0.46 -3.16 4.93
N LEU A 144 0.01 -3.13 6.17
CA LEU A 144 -0.25 -2.05 7.12
C LEU A 144 0.66 -0.86 6.80
N PHE A 145 0.07 0.29 6.46
CA PHE A 145 0.80 1.54 6.39
C PHE A 145 1.18 2.01 7.80
N PHE A 146 0.19 2.30 8.62
CA PHE A 146 0.36 2.47 10.04
C PHE A 146 -0.95 2.25 10.81
N GLN A 147 -0.81 1.95 12.10
CA GLN A 147 -1.88 2.06 13.06
C GLN A 147 -1.45 2.97 14.22
N LEU A 148 -2.40 3.68 14.80
CA LEU A 148 -2.23 4.44 16.02
C LEU A 148 -3.21 3.88 17.07
N GLY A 149 -2.72 3.64 18.28
CA GLY A 149 -3.56 3.12 19.37
C GLY A 149 -2.75 2.36 20.40
N ASP A 150 -3.45 1.53 21.17
CA ASP A 150 -2.79 0.72 22.19
C ASP A 150 -1.88 -0.31 21.55
N PHE A 151 -0.65 -0.36 22.05
CA PHE A 151 0.32 -1.39 21.72
C PHE A 151 1.12 -1.74 22.95
N GLU A 152 1.13 -3.03 23.34
CA GLU A 152 1.70 -3.49 24.61
C GLU A 152 1.07 -2.69 25.78
N THR A 153 1.89 -1.94 26.51
CA THR A 153 1.46 -1.13 27.67
C THR A 153 1.25 0.35 27.36
N ASN A 154 1.49 0.77 26.11
CA ASN A 154 1.40 2.18 25.72
C ASN A 154 0.13 2.45 24.90
N PRO A 155 -0.76 3.35 25.35
CA PRO A 155 -2.04 3.60 24.69
C PRO A 155 -1.93 4.43 23.42
N ARG A 156 -0.79 5.08 23.14
CA ARG A 156 -0.62 5.95 21.97
C ARG A 156 0.67 5.63 21.23
N THR A 157 0.70 4.43 20.69
CA THR A 157 1.82 3.94 19.88
C THR A 157 1.46 3.96 18.40
N LEU A 158 2.35 4.54 17.59
CA LEU A 158 2.34 4.41 16.15
C LEU A 158 3.10 3.14 15.78
N VAL A 159 2.47 2.30 14.98
CA VAL A 159 3.03 1.03 14.51
C VAL A 159 2.97 0.99 12.99
N SER A 160 4.07 0.69 12.32
CA SER A 160 4.12 0.35 10.90
C SER A 160 4.74 -1.03 10.73
N LYS A 161 4.23 -1.80 9.77
CA LYS A 161 4.68 -3.19 9.54
C LYS A 161 4.93 -3.43 8.05
N PRO A 162 6.09 -2.99 7.53
CA PRO A 162 6.44 -3.24 6.14
C PRO A 162 6.65 -4.73 5.86
N MET A 163 6.37 -5.11 4.62
CA MET A 163 6.50 -6.47 4.11
C MET A 163 7.50 -6.48 2.94
N LYS A 164 8.54 -7.28 3.05
CA LYS A 164 9.50 -7.52 1.96
C LYS A 164 9.93 -8.99 1.98
N GLY A 165 9.97 -9.57 0.81
CA GLY A 165 10.22 -10.99 0.65
C GLY A 165 8.93 -11.83 0.74
N THR A 166 8.69 -12.62 -0.29
CA THR A 166 7.52 -13.48 -0.42
C THR A 166 7.95 -14.83 -0.96
N MET A 167 7.46 -15.91 -0.35
CA MET A 167 7.62 -17.29 -0.85
C MET A 167 6.25 -17.98 -0.89
N PRO A 168 5.96 -18.77 -1.92
CA PRO A 168 4.72 -19.54 -1.96
C PRO A 168 4.69 -20.59 -0.84
N ARG A 169 3.47 -20.99 -0.43
CA ARG A 169 3.27 -22.17 0.42
C ARG A 169 3.69 -23.44 -0.33
N GLY A 170 4.24 -24.39 0.38
CA GLY A 170 4.61 -25.70 -0.18
C GLY A 170 3.40 -26.62 -0.35
N ILE A 171 3.42 -27.48 -1.36
CA ILE A 171 2.40 -28.50 -1.58
C ILE A 171 2.49 -29.59 -0.50
N THR A 172 3.70 -29.94 -0.08
CA THR A 172 3.95 -30.87 1.02
C THR A 172 4.49 -30.13 2.25
N VAL A 173 4.37 -30.72 3.42
CA VAL A 173 4.93 -30.14 4.68
C VAL A 173 6.45 -29.90 4.53
N LYS A 174 7.16 -30.79 3.83
CA LYS A 174 8.60 -30.64 3.59
C LYS A 174 8.91 -29.44 2.69
N ASP A 175 8.16 -29.26 1.61
CA ASP A 175 8.33 -28.12 0.70
C ASP A 175 7.96 -26.81 1.40
N ASP A 176 6.91 -26.83 2.22
CA ASP A 176 6.46 -25.68 3.00
C ASP A 176 7.55 -25.21 3.98
N GLN A 177 8.17 -26.13 4.71
CA GLN A 177 9.29 -25.85 5.59
C GLN A 177 10.54 -25.36 4.83
N ALA A 178 10.83 -25.95 3.66
CA ALA A 178 11.94 -25.53 2.83
C ALA A 178 11.74 -24.10 2.28
N ASN A 179 10.54 -23.76 1.85
CA ASN A 179 10.20 -22.41 1.37
C ASN A 179 10.28 -21.37 2.50
N GLU A 180 9.77 -21.70 3.69
CA GLU A 180 9.90 -20.82 4.86
C GLU A 180 11.38 -20.58 5.20
N GLN A 181 12.18 -21.64 5.22
CA GLN A 181 13.60 -21.54 5.55
C GLN A 181 14.37 -20.76 4.49
N THR A 182 14.04 -20.94 3.22
CA THR A 182 14.63 -20.17 2.10
C THR A 182 14.37 -18.68 2.29
N LEU A 183 13.13 -18.29 2.57
CA LEU A 183 12.78 -16.88 2.83
C LEU A 183 13.52 -16.35 4.08
N ARG A 184 13.54 -17.13 5.16
CA ARG A 184 14.18 -16.77 6.43
C ARG A 184 15.67 -16.48 6.26
N THR A 185 16.37 -17.22 5.37
CA THR A 185 17.82 -17.11 5.15
C THR A 185 18.20 -16.26 3.95
N SER A 186 17.23 -15.76 3.18
CA SER A 186 17.47 -14.93 2.00
C SER A 186 18.19 -13.63 2.37
N GLN A 187 19.42 -13.48 1.95
CA GLN A 187 20.19 -12.25 2.17
C GLN A 187 19.61 -11.07 1.43
N LYS A 188 19.10 -11.28 0.20
CA LYS A 188 18.44 -10.25 -0.62
C LYS A 188 17.21 -9.69 0.11
N ASP A 189 16.27 -10.57 0.50
CA ASP A 189 15.02 -10.12 1.14
C ASP A 189 15.29 -9.43 2.48
N ARG A 190 16.28 -9.92 3.24
CA ARG A 190 16.70 -9.26 4.48
C ARG A 190 17.30 -7.88 4.24
N ALA A 191 18.14 -7.71 3.22
CA ALA A 191 18.73 -6.41 2.88
C ALA A 191 17.65 -5.41 2.43
N GLU A 192 16.71 -5.83 1.59
CA GLU A 192 15.56 -4.99 1.20
C GLU A 192 14.68 -4.63 2.40
N ASN A 193 14.45 -5.59 3.32
CA ASN A 193 13.69 -5.34 4.54
C ASN A 193 14.38 -4.30 5.42
N VAL A 194 15.69 -4.41 5.67
CA VAL A 194 16.47 -3.43 6.44
C VAL A 194 16.36 -2.04 5.86
N MET A 195 16.49 -1.90 4.54
CA MET A 195 16.43 -0.61 3.88
C MET A 195 15.07 0.08 4.08
N ILE A 196 13.97 -0.66 3.95
CA ILE A 196 12.62 -0.12 4.16
C ILE A 196 12.35 0.16 5.64
N VAL A 197 12.85 -0.68 6.53
CA VAL A 197 12.76 -0.46 7.98
C VAL A 197 13.49 0.83 8.38
N ASP A 198 14.67 1.09 7.84
CA ASP A 198 15.42 2.31 8.11
C ASP A 198 14.68 3.56 7.60
N LEU A 199 14.09 3.48 6.41
CA LEU A 199 13.27 4.56 5.87
C LEU A 199 12.08 4.87 6.79
N LEU A 200 11.34 3.83 7.23
CA LEU A 200 10.20 4.00 8.14
C LEU A 200 10.61 4.44 9.55
N ARG A 201 11.75 3.98 10.06
CA ARG A 201 12.32 4.49 11.31
C ARG A 201 12.55 5.99 11.23
N ASN A 202 13.16 6.45 10.14
CA ASN A 202 13.39 7.88 9.91
C ASN A 202 12.05 8.65 9.82
N ASP A 203 11.08 8.14 9.08
CA ASP A 203 9.77 8.78 8.94
C ASP A 203 9.03 8.85 10.29
N ILE A 204 9.01 7.76 11.07
CA ILE A 204 8.38 7.70 12.39
C ILE A 204 9.12 8.62 13.40
N ALA A 205 10.45 8.68 13.33
CA ALA A 205 11.25 9.53 14.23
C ALA A 205 10.94 11.03 14.11
N ARG A 206 10.34 11.47 12.99
CA ARG A 206 9.92 12.87 12.78
C ARG A 206 8.72 13.28 13.63
N VAL A 207 7.94 12.32 14.12
CA VAL A 207 6.70 12.55 14.89
C VAL A 207 6.65 11.84 16.22
N ALA A 208 7.49 10.84 16.43
CA ALA A 208 7.57 10.11 17.69
C ALA A 208 8.31 10.92 18.77
N LYS A 209 7.99 10.65 20.02
CA LYS A 209 8.75 11.14 21.16
C LYS A 209 10.20 10.67 21.03
N LYS A 210 11.13 11.58 21.36
CA LYS A 210 12.56 11.30 21.22
C LYS A 210 12.99 10.05 22.00
N GLY A 211 13.69 9.14 21.31
CA GLY A 211 14.23 7.90 21.92
C GLY A 211 13.23 6.75 22.04
N THR A 212 11.98 6.89 21.53
CA THR A 212 10.95 5.84 21.64
C THR A 212 10.81 4.98 20.38
N VAL A 213 11.48 5.34 19.28
CA VAL A 213 11.43 4.55 18.04
C VAL A 213 12.18 3.24 18.24
N GLN A 214 11.48 2.13 17.98
CA GLN A 214 12.00 0.77 18.14
C GLN A 214 11.69 -0.09 16.93
N VAL A 215 12.59 -1.02 16.63
CA VAL A 215 12.36 -2.11 15.66
C VAL A 215 12.01 -3.36 16.46
N LYS A 216 10.86 -3.95 16.18
CA LYS A 216 10.37 -5.15 16.85
C LYS A 216 10.19 -6.28 15.85
N HIS A 217 10.44 -7.50 16.30
CA HIS A 217 10.30 -8.73 15.52
C HIS A 217 10.97 -8.64 14.12
N PRO A 218 12.28 -8.29 14.02
CA PRO A 218 12.94 -8.16 12.75
C PRO A 218 12.95 -9.49 11.98
N PHE A 219 12.64 -9.43 10.70
CA PHE A 219 12.62 -10.59 9.80
C PHE A 219 11.66 -11.71 10.22
N ALA A 220 10.55 -11.36 10.89
CA ALA A 220 9.51 -12.33 11.22
C ALA A 220 8.90 -12.90 9.93
N ILE A 221 8.67 -14.22 9.93
CA ILE A 221 7.97 -14.87 8.82
C ILE A 221 6.52 -15.09 9.22
N GLU A 222 5.63 -14.37 8.57
CA GLU A 222 4.19 -14.54 8.72
C GLU A 222 3.68 -15.56 7.70
N ARG A 223 2.80 -16.47 8.19
CA ARG A 223 2.22 -17.53 7.38
C ARG A 223 0.82 -17.14 6.95
N TYR A 224 0.64 -16.86 5.67
CA TYR A 224 -0.66 -16.68 5.04
C TYR A 224 -1.12 -17.97 4.37
N GLN A 225 -2.36 -18.00 3.91
CA GLN A 225 -2.92 -19.19 3.27
C GLN A 225 -2.14 -19.63 2.03
N THR A 226 -1.69 -18.71 1.21
CA THR A 226 -1.02 -19.00 -0.07
C THR A 226 0.47 -18.67 -0.10
N VAL A 227 0.96 -17.87 0.86
CA VAL A 227 2.34 -17.37 0.87
C VAL A 227 2.91 -17.26 2.28
N PHE A 228 4.24 -17.24 2.36
CA PHE A 228 5.00 -16.68 3.47
C PHE A 228 5.40 -15.25 3.15
N GLN A 229 5.39 -14.38 4.15
CA GLN A 229 5.83 -12.99 4.03
C GLN A 229 6.86 -12.69 5.12
N MET A 230 7.95 -12.01 4.75
CA MET A 230 8.88 -11.47 5.73
C MET A 230 8.43 -10.08 6.14
N THR A 231 8.25 -9.88 7.45
CA THR A 231 7.81 -8.62 8.03
C THR A 231 8.77 -8.14 9.11
N THR A 232 8.76 -6.85 9.35
CA THR A 232 9.43 -6.23 10.51
C THR A 232 8.53 -5.12 11.03
N MET A 233 8.43 -4.98 12.34
CA MET A 233 7.61 -3.95 12.94
C MET A 233 8.47 -2.77 13.38
N VAL A 234 8.01 -1.55 13.09
CA VAL A 234 8.61 -0.30 13.58
C VAL A 234 7.58 0.41 14.44
N THR A 235 7.94 0.79 15.65
CA THR A 235 7.03 1.45 16.60
C THR A 235 7.63 2.75 17.10
N GLY A 236 6.76 3.68 17.53
CA GLY A 236 7.16 4.92 18.20
C GLY A 236 6.01 5.49 19.02
N GLU A 237 6.32 6.04 20.21
CA GLU A 237 5.32 6.71 21.04
C GLU A 237 4.99 8.08 20.47
N ILE A 238 3.70 8.42 20.39
CA ILE A 238 3.19 9.67 19.83
C ILE A 238 2.64 10.55 20.95
N SER A 239 2.93 11.85 20.91
CA SER A 239 2.37 12.83 21.83
C SER A 239 0.86 13.01 21.62
N ASP A 240 0.14 13.41 22.66
CA ASP A 240 -1.31 13.61 22.59
C ASP A 240 -1.74 14.79 21.70
N ASP A 241 -0.86 15.76 21.54
CA ASP A 241 -1.03 16.93 20.68
C ASP A 241 -0.72 16.67 19.20
N THR A 242 -0.09 15.52 18.85
CA THR A 242 0.22 15.16 17.48
C THR A 242 -1.06 14.84 16.71
N THR A 243 -1.29 15.53 15.61
CA THR A 243 -2.47 15.39 14.77
C THR A 243 -2.25 14.35 13.65
N TYR A 244 -3.34 13.85 13.04
CA TYR A 244 -3.21 13.02 11.82
C TYR A 244 -2.55 13.78 10.66
N GLN A 245 -2.63 15.12 10.65
CA GLN A 245 -1.88 15.92 9.68
C GLN A 245 -0.38 15.77 9.86
N ASP A 246 0.11 15.77 11.09
CA ASP A 246 1.54 15.62 11.39
C ASP A 246 2.00 14.21 11.02
N LEU A 247 1.20 13.19 11.35
CA LEU A 247 1.47 11.81 10.96
C LEU A 247 1.56 11.65 9.44
N LEU A 248 0.56 12.12 8.70
CA LEU A 248 0.56 12.02 7.24
C LEU A 248 1.66 12.86 6.59
N ARG A 249 2.01 14.02 7.14
CA ARG A 249 3.13 14.84 6.66
C ARG A 249 4.47 14.12 6.83
N ALA A 250 4.63 13.35 7.90
CA ALA A 250 5.85 12.59 8.14
C ALA A 250 5.94 11.30 7.32
N LEU A 251 4.83 10.59 7.18
CA LEU A 251 4.79 9.22 6.69
C LEU A 251 4.35 9.09 5.21
N PHE A 252 3.40 9.92 4.76
CA PHE A 252 2.76 9.75 3.45
C PHE A 252 3.54 10.38 2.30
N PRO A 253 3.62 9.69 1.13
CA PRO A 253 3.22 8.31 0.92
C PRO A 253 4.17 7.33 1.61
N CYS A 254 3.72 6.08 1.80
CA CYS A 254 4.52 5.06 2.47
C CYS A 254 5.87 4.85 1.79
N GLY A 255 6.92 4.66 2.59
CA GLY A 255 8.28 4.42 2.07
C GLY A 255 8.40 3.16 1.23
N SER A 256 7.66 2.09 1.58
CA SER A 256 7.70 0.79 0.89
C SER A 256 7.24 0.86 -0.57
N ILE A 257 6.40 1.85 -0.90
CA ILE A 257 5.83 2.05 -2.25
C ILE A 257 6.40 3.27 -2.98
N THR A 258 7.45 3.89 -2.44
CA THR A 258 8.18 5.01 -3.05
C THR A 258 9.66 4.65 -3.24
N GLY A 259 10.49 4.92 -2.28
CA GLY A 259 11.93 4.66 -2.22
C GLY A 259 12.67 5.72 -1.43
N ALA A 260 14.01 5.72 -1.50
CA ALA A 260 14.86 6.59 -0.70
C ALA A 260 16.00 7.22 -1.53
N PRO A 261 16.23 8.53 -1.42
CA PRO A 261 15.46 9.58 -0.74
C PRO A 261 14.10 9.83 -1.40
N LYS A 262 13.05 9.98 -0.59
CA LYS A 262 11.65 10.01 -1.08
C LYS A 262 11.39 11.11 -2.13
N ILE A 263 11.93 12.31 -1.96
CA ILE A 263 11.76 13.45 -2.89
C ILE A 263 12.31 13.09 -4.28
N ASN A 264 13.54 12.61 -4.37
CA ASN A 264 14.16 12.24 -5.64
C ASN A 264 13.42 11.06 -6.29
N THR A 265 13.06 10.08 -5.48
CA THR A 265 12.35 8.90 -5.98
C THR A 265 10.99 9.27 -6.55
N MET A 266 10.23 10.16 -5.91
CA MET A 266 8.94 10.60 -6.43
C MET A 266 9.06 11.42 -7.72
N ARG A 267 10.15 12.18 -7.91
CA ARG A 267 10.48 12.81 -9.19
C ARG A 267 10.69 11.78 -10.29
N ILE A 268 11.52 10.76 -10.03
CA ILE A 268 11.80 9.68 -10.99
C ILE A 268 10.50 8.91 -11.32
N ILE A 269 9.69 8.61 -10.34
CA ILE A 269 8.37 7.97 -10.52
C ILE A 269 7.50 8.83 -11.45
N HIS A 270 7.40 10.13 -11.19
CA HIS A 270 6.61 11.05 -12.01
C HIS A 270 7.09 11.11 -13.46
N GLU A 271 8.39 11.07 -13.69
CA GLU A 271 8.99 11.11 -15.04
C GLU A 271 8.77 9.81 -15.83
N LEU A 272 8.78 8.66 -15.15
CA LEU A 272 8.70 7.35 -15.81
C LEU A 272 7.28 6.78 -15.90
N GLU A 273 6.45 7.02 -14.89
CA GLU A 273 5.07 6.53 -14.90
C GLU A 273 4.17 7.49 -15.68
N ALA A 274 3.61 7.05 -16.79
CA ALA A 274 2.80 7.89 -17.68
C ALA A 274 1.39 8.21 -17.15
N THR A 275 0.98 7.60 -16.03
CA THR A 275 -0.38 7.70 -15.50
C THR A 275 -0.39 7.89 -13.99
N PRO A 276 -1.39 8.60 -13.43
CA PRO A 276 -1.54 8.71 -11.99
C PRO A 276 -1.74 7.34 -11.33
N ARG A 277 -1.30 7.23 -10.10
CA ARG A 277 -1.44 6.01 -9.28
C ARG A 277 -2.83 5.88 -8.68
N HIS A 278 -3.53 6.98 -8.48
CA HIS A 278 -4.82 7.07 -7.80
C HIS A 278 -4.73 6.47 -6.38
N ILE A 279 -5.71 5.61 -6.01
CA ILE A 279 -5.66 4.97 -4.69
C ILE A 279 -4.54 3.94 -4.57
N TYR A 280 -4.11 3.32 -5.66
CA TYR A 280 -2.97 2.40 -5.63
C TYR A 280 -1.72 3.13 -5.12
N CYS A 281 -1.06 2.58 -4.08
CA CYS A 281 0.04 3.26 -3.39
C CYS A 281 -0.35 4.55 -2.64
N GLY A 282 -1.64 4.83 -2.50
CA GLY A 282 -2.16 5.84 -1.60
C GLY A 282 -2.36 5.30 -0.18
N SER A 283 -3.52 5.59 0.42
CA SER A 283 -3.95 4.97 1.67
C SER A 283 -5.46 5.05 1.87
N VAL A 284 -6.04 3.99 2.43
CA VAL A 284 -7.39 4.03 3.01
C VAL A 284 -7.26 3.83 4.51
N GLY A 285 -7.90 4.70 5.28
CA GLY A 285 -7.82 4.66 6.73
C GLY A 285 -9.19 4.61 7.40
N LEU A 286 -9.23 4.07 8.61
CA LEU A 286 -10.38 4.10 9.49
C LEU A 286 -9.96 4.69 10.84
N LEU A 287 -10.61 5.78 11.24
CA LEU A 287 -10.50 6.39 12.55
C LEU A 287 -11.63 5.85 13.42
N HIS A 288 -11.31 5.31 14.59
CA HIS A 288 -12.26 4.84 15.57
C HIS A 288 -12.55 5.91 16.61
N PRO A 289 -13.78 5.98 17.17
CA PRO A 289 -14.16 6.99 18.16
C PRO A 289 -13.32 6.95 19.44
N ASN A 290 -12.67 5.83 19.74
CA ASN A 290 -11.78 5.69 20.90
C ASN A 290 -10.35 6.24 20.68
N GLY A 291 -10.11 6.98 19.59
CA GLY A 291 -8.80 7.55 19.26
C GLY A 291 -7.85 6.62 18.49
N ARG A 292 -8.24 5.36 18.28
CA ARG A 292 -7.46 4.44 17.42
C ARG A 292 -7.63 4.79 15.95
N ALA A 293 -6.62 4.47 15.16
CA ALA A 293 -6.69 4.57 13.71
C ALA A 293 -5.88 3.45 13.05
N ILE A 294 -6.32 3.03 11.87
CA ILE A 294 -5.63 2.06 11.04
C ILE A 294 -5.64 2.53 9.59
N PHE A 295 -4.50 2.44 8.93
CA PHE A 295 -4.31 2.84 7.53
C PHE A 295 -3.58 1.74 6.79
N ASN A 296 -4.07 1.37 5.60
CA ASN A 296 -3.42 0.40 4.74
C ASN A 296 -2.54 1.07 3.66
N VAL A 297 -1.71 0.26 3.01
CA VAL A 297 -1.10 0.58 1.70
C VAL A 297 -1.93 -0.13 0.63
N PRO A 298 -2.76 0.56 -0.16
CA PRO A 298 -3.60 -0.07 -1.17
C PRO A 298 -2.76 -0.64 -2.33
N ILE A 299 -2.30 -1.87 -2.15
CA ILE A 299 -1.79 -2.78 -3.17
C ILE A 299 -2.80 -3.91 -3.35
N ARG A 300 -2.75 -4.69 -4.40
CA ARG A 300 -3.80 -5.67 -4.77
C ARG A 300 -5.18 -5.00 -4.76
N THR A 301 -5.26 -3.86 -5.45
CA THR A 301 -6.40 -2.95 -5.38
C THR A 301 -6.90 -2.63 -6.78
N ILE A 302 -8.20 -2.75 -6.97
CA ILE A 302 -8.91 -2.29 -8.16
C ILE A 302 -9.66 -1.01 -7.82
N GLU A 303 -9.58 -0.04 -8.71
CA GLU A 303 -10.38 1.18 -8.67
C GLU A 303 -11.11 1.37 -10.00
N ARG A 304 -12.40 1.72 -9.94
CA ARG A 304 -13.19 2.05 -11.13
C ARG A 304 -13.32 3.56 -11.27
N ILE A 305 -12.84 4.08 -12.40
CA ILE A 305 -12.90 5.52 -12.73
C ILE A 305 -13.50 5.65 -14.12
N ASN A 306 -14.61 6.38 -14.24
CA ASN A 306 -15.29 6.62 -15.52
C ASN A 306 -15.49 5.33 -16.33
N GLU A 307 -16.10 4.31 -15.73
CA GLU A 307 -16.41 3.00 -16.35
C GLU A 307 -15.19 2.14 -16.71
N VAL A 308 -13.97 2.56 -16.33
CA VAL A 308 -12.74 1.81 -16.54
C VAL A 308 -12.20 1.30 -15.20
N PHE A 309 -11.92 0.01 -15.12
CA PHE A 309 -11.21 -0.57 -13.99
C PHE A 309 -9.71 -0.43 -14.17
N TYR A 310 -9.05 0.01 -13.12
CA TYR A 310 -7.59 0.11 -13.04
C TYR A 310 -7.07 -0.80 -11.94
N TYR A 311 -6.03 -1.55 -12.25
CA TYR A 311 -5.28 -2.36 -11.30
C TYR A 311 -3.81 -1.97 -11.37
N GLY A 312 -3.19 -1.68 -10.22
CA GLY A 312 -1.78 -1.31 -10.14
C GLY A 312 -0.88 -2.51 -9.83
N VAL A 313 0.26 -2.58 -10.51
CA VAL A 313 1.34 -3.52 -10.19
C VAL A 313 2.67 -2.81 -10.20
N GLY A 314 3.63 -3.31 -9.42
CA GLY A 314 4.97 -2.74 -9.35
C GLY A 314 5.93 -3.57 -8.52
N ALA A 315 7.20 -3.19 -8.57
CA ALA A 315 8.28 -3.77 -7.79
C ALA A 315 9.28 -2.72 -7.34
N GLY A 316 10.03 -3.03 -6.29
CA GLY A 316 11.14 -2.22 -5.82
C GLY A 316 12.39 -2.47 -6.65
N ILE A 317 12.70 -1.55 -7.55
CA ILE A 317 13.86 -1.66 -8.43
C ILE A 317 15.13 -1.19 -7.71
N THR A 318 16.13 -2.05 -7.69
CA THR A 318 17.46 -1.81 -7.13
C THR A 318 18.53 -1.92 -8.23
N ILE A 319 19.78 -1.67 -7.87
CA ILE A 319 20.90 -1.80 -8.82
C ILE A 319 21.05 -3.24 -9.35
N ASP A 320 20.69 -4.24 -8.54
CA ASP A 320 20.81 -5.66 -8.85
C ASP A 320 19.56 -6.22 -9.56
N SER A 321 18.52 -5.41 -9.82
CA SER A 321 17.31 -5.84 -10.49
C SER A 321 17.58 -6.26 -11.93
N ASP A 322 17.05 -7.43 -12.32
CA ASP A 322 17.05 -7.90 -13.71
C ASP A 322 15.75 -7.47 -14.40
N PRO A 323 15.77 -6.69 -15.48
CA PRO A 323 14.56 -6.15 -16.11
C PRO A 323 13.56 -7.22 -16.58
N ASP A 324 14.03 -8.40 -16.99
CA ASP A 324 13.16 -9.49 -17.43
C ASP A 324 12.47 -10.15 -16.25
N LYS A 325 13.21 -10.42 -15.17
CA LYS A 325 12.67 -11.00 -13.94
C LYS A 325 11.69 -10.06 -13.24
N GLU A 326 11.98 -8.74 -13.22
CA GLU A 326 11.05 -7.75 -12.65
C GLU A 326 9.75 -7.69 -13.46
N TYR A 327 9.82 -7.80 -14.79
CA TYR A 327 8.63 -7.88 -15.63
C TYR A 327 7.83 -9.18 -15.38
N GLU A 328 8.52 -10.30 -15.20
CA GLU A 328 7.87 -11.56 -14.80
C GLU A 328 7.17 -11.43 -13.44
N GLU A 329 7.79 -10.73 -12.49
CA GLU A 329 7.16 -10.42 -11.19
C GLU A 329 5.91 -9.56 -11.36
N PHE A 330 5.94 -8.56 -12.24
CA PHE A 330 4.73 -7.77 -12.57
C PHE A 330 3.61 -8.70 -13.09
N CYS A 331 3.92 -9.58 -14.02
CA CYS A 331 2.96 -10.57 -14.54
C CYS A 331 2.46 -11.52 -13.44
N ALA A 332 3.34 -11.99 -12.56
CA ALA A 332 2.94 -12.86 -11.45
C ALA A 332 1.94 -12.19 -10.50
N LYS A 333 2.11 -10.88 -10.24
CA LYS A 333 1.19 -10.09 -9.40
C LYS A 333 -0.18 -9.85 -10.04
N THR A 334 -0.35 -10.09 -11.34
CA THR A 334 -1.66 -10.00 -12.01
C THR A 334 -2.49 -11.27 -11.92
N LYS A 335 -1.91 -12.40 -11.50
CA LYS A 335 -2.63 -13.69 -11.39
C LYS A 335 -3.87 -13.63 -10.49
N ILE A 336 -3.90 -12.72 -9.52
CA ILE A 336 -5.08 -12.48 -8.70
C ILE A 336 -6.30 -12.03 -9.53
N LEU A 337 -6.09 -11.53 -10.73
CA LEU A 337 -7.15 -11.08 -11.65
C LEU A 337 -7.74 -12.24 -12.48
N GLU A 338 -7.15 -13.44 -12.43
CA GLU A 338 -7.55 -14.61 -13.23
C GLU A 338 -8.60 -15.48 -12.49
N VAL A 339 -9.19 -14.98 -11.45
CA VAL A 339 -10.10 -15.71 -10.54
C VAL A 339 -11.54 -15.71 -11.04
#